data_1a0bdd2149a4a9f8c342902369253641
#
_entry.id   1a0bdd2149a4a9f8c342902369253641
#
_cell.length_a   1.000
_cell.length_b   1.000
_cell.length_c   1.000
_cell.angle_alpha   90.00
_cell.angle_beta   90.00
_cell.angle_gamma   90.00
#
_symmetry.space_group_name_H-M   'P 1'
#
loop_
_entity.id
_entity.type
_entity.pdbx_description
1 polymer ?
#
loop_
_entity_poly.entity_id
_entity_poly.type
_entity_poly.pdbx_seq_one_letter_code
_entity_poly.pdbx_strand_id
1 'polypeptide(L)'
;MDWFCVLSVDLEPPCREQVECALKNTAASFVTYEEEKAIGMVRLIGDGGMSFYIKDFAVLPGHQGKGVGQMLLMELQQYLLEHKPADWAVSLELISTKEAVEFYKKHGFEERPCEWDVAQGPGNLGLRGPKRSVE
;
A
#
# COMPACT_ATOMS: atom_id res chain seq x y z
N MET A 1 -7.62 17.09 -6.53
CA MET A 1 -7.94 16.57 -5.20
C MET A 1 -6.67 16.00 -4.58
N ASP A 2 -6.39 16.45 -3.40
CA ASP A 2 -5.17 16.06 -2.71
C ASP A 2 -5.38 14.71 -2.03
N TRP A 3 -4.90 13.65 -2.66
CA TRP A 3 -4.91 12.30 -2.10
C TRP A 3 -4.29 12.24 -0.70
N PHE A 4 -3.38 13.15 -0.42
CA PHE A 4 -2.70 13.25 0.87
C PHE A 4 -3.59 13.81 1.98
N CYS A 5 -4.59 14.61 1.66
CA CYS A 5 -5.53 15.12 2.66
C CYS A 5 -6.46 14.05 3.24
N VAL A 6 -6.61 12.92 2.56
CA VAL A 6 -7.42 11.79 3.02
C VAL A 6 -6.64 10.87 3.96
N LEU A 7 -5.32 10.91 3.90
CA LEU A 7 -4.43 9.95 4.57
C LEU A 7 -3.60 10.54 5.71
N SER A 8 -3.47 11.85 5.78
CA SER A 8 -2.68 12.51 6.82
C SER A 8 -3.50 13.59 7.51
N VAL A 9 -3.95 13.30 8.71
CA VAL A 9 -4.90 14.13 9.45
C VAL A 9 -4.28 15.45 9.93
N ASP A 10 -2.97 15.59 10.00
CA ASP A 10 -2.30 16.77 10.59
C ASP A 10 -1.05 17.24 9.84
N LEU A 11 -0.88 16.86 8.58
CA LEU A 11 0.27 17.28 7.79
C LEU A 11 -0.14 18.22 6.65
N GLU A 12 0.64 19.25 6.44
CA GLU A 12 0.52 20.09 5.25
C GLU A 12 0.71 19.23 4.00
N PRO A 13 -0.09 19.44 2.94
CA PRO A 13 0.10 18.73 1.69
C PRO A 13 1.53 18.93 1.16
N PRO A 14 2.19 17.90 0.66
CA PRO A 14 3.52 18.05 0.11
C PRO A 14 3.51 18.94 -1.14
N CYS A 15 4.59 19.70 -1.34
CA CYS A 15 4.72 20.51 -2.54
C CYS A 15 4.96 19.59 -3.77
N ARG A 16 4.77 20.16 -4.96
CA ARG A 16 4.90 19.41 -6.21
C ARG A 16 6.26 18.74 -6.38
N GLU A 17 7.33 19.44 -6.11
CA GLU A 17 8.70 18.93 -6.21
C GLU A 17 8.94 17.74 -5.27
N GLN A 18 8.36 17.80 -4.09
CA GLN A 18 8.43 16.71 -3.11
C GLN A 18 7.71 15.46 -3.61
N VAL A 19 6.52 15.63 -4.21
CA VAL A 19 5.76 14.51 -4.81
C VAL A 19 6.53 13.90 -5.98
N GLU A 20 7.07 14.72 -6.87
CA GLU A 20 7.85 14.24 -8.01
C GLU A 20 9.08 13.46 -7.56
N CYS A 21 9.77 13.93 -6.54
CA CYS A 21 10.91 13.21 -5.95
C CYS A 21 10.48 11.85 -5.38
N ALA A 22 9.38 11.81 -4.64
CA ALA A 22 8.85 10.58 -4.07
C ALA A 22 8.47 9.57 -5.15
N LEU A 23 7.81 10.00 -6.21
CA LEU A 23 7.40 9.12 -7.30
C LEU A 23 8.60 8.58 -8.09
N LYS A 24 9.65 9.36 -8.28
CA LYS A 24 10.88 8.89 -8.93
C LYS A 24 11.59 7.78 -8.15
N ASN A 25 11.46 7.78 -6.83
CA ASN A 25 12.10 6.81 -5.94
C ASN A 25 11.14 5.71 -5.48
N THR A 26 9.95 5.64 -6.06
CA THR A 26 8.96 4.60 -5.82
C THR A 26 9.27 3.38 -6.69
N ALA A 27 9.19 2.19 -6.12
CA ALA A 27 9.45 0.95 -6.87
C ALA A 27 8.38 0.72 -7.96
N ALA A 28 7.12 0.94 -7.63
CA ALA A 28 6.00 0.88 -8.57
C ALA A 28 4.81 1.67 -8.04
N SER A 29 4.00 2.18 -8.94
CA SER A 29 2.74 2.87 -8.61
C SER A 29 1.63 2.33 -9.49
N PHE A 30 0.44 2.18 -8.93
CA PHE A 30 -0.73 1.74 -9.66
C PHE A 30 -1.86 2.74 -9.43
N VAL A 31 -2.47 3.16 -10.51
CA VAL A 31 -3.57 4.12 -10.47
C VAL A 31 -4.73 3.57 -11.28
N THR A 32 -5.91 3.56 -10.69
CA THR A 32 -7.16 3.17 -11.36
C THR A 32 -7.88 4.40 -11.85
N TYR A 33 -8.33 4.35 -13.10
CA TYR A 33 -9.09 5.44 -13.71
C TYR A 33 -10.51 4.98 -14.06
N GLU A 34 -11.44 5.87 -13.89
CA GLU A 34 -12.78 5.77 -14.42
C GLU A 34 -13.03 7.03 -15.27
N GLU A 35 -13.24 6.86 -16.58
CA GLU A 35 -13.47 7.98 -17.51
C GLU A 35 -12.44 9.12 -17.37
N GLU A 36 -11.15 8.81 -17.41
CA GLU A 36 -10.04 9.76 -17.27
C GLU A 36 -9.86 10.35 -15.86
N LYS A 37 -10.70 9.98 -14.91
CA LYS A 37 -10.58 10.41 -13.51
C LYS A 37 -9.88 9.33 -12.69
N ALA A 38 -8.82 9.70 -11.98
CA ALA A 38 -8.16 8.80 -11.04
C ALA A 38 -9.08 8.56 -9.83
N ILE A 39 -9.42 7.31 -9.57
CA ILE A 39 -10.34 6.93 -8.48
C ILE A 39 -9.67 6.09 -7.39
N GLY A 40 -8.50 5.54 -7.65
CA GLY A 40 -7.75 4.75 -6.70
C GLY A 40 -6.27 4.77 -7.01
N MET A 41 -5.45 4.61 -5.97
CA MET A 41 -4.01 4.53 -6.12
C MET A 41 -3.39 3.66 -5.04
N VAL A 42 -2.22 3.12 -5.34
CA VAL A 42 -1.34 2.48 -4.38
C VAL A 42 0.11 2.67 -4.82
N ARG A 43 0.99 2.85 -3.86
CA ARG A 43 2.42 3.02 -4.12
C ARG A 43 3.22 1.95 -3.40
N LEU A 44 4.20 1.37 -4.08
CA LEU A 44 5.09 0.36 -3.54
C LEU A 44 6.48 0.95 -3.37
N ILE A 45 6.97 1.00 -2.14
CA ILE A 45 8.31 1.44 -1.78
C ILE A 45 9.13 0.19 -1.46
N GLY A 46 10.40 0.16 -1.86
CA GLY A 46 11.25 -0.96 -1.52
C GLY A 46 12.67 -0.83 -2.05
N ASP A 47 13.52 -1.76 -1.58
CA ASP A 47 14.93 -1.84 -1.97
C ASP A 47 15.17 -2.61 -3.28
N GLY A 48 14.11 -3.11 -3.89
CA GLY A 48 14.18 -3.90 -5.11
C GLY A 48 14.50 -5.38 -4.90
N GLY A 49 14.79 -5.82 -3.69
CA GLY A 49 15.25 -7.16 -3.41
C GLY A 49 14.55 -7.88 -2.26
N MET A 50 14.60 -7.32 -1.09
CA MET A 50 14.19 -8.01 0.13
C MET A 50 12.94 -7.45 0.78
N SER A 51 12.77 -6.13 0.77
CA SER A 51 11.78 -5.44 1.59
C SER A 51 10.97 -4.48 0.77
N PHE A 52 9.65 -4.60 0.87
CA PHE A 52 8.69 -3.74 0.19
C PHE A 52 7.63 -3.27 1.19
N TYR A 53 7.19 -2.05 0.99
CA TYR A 53 6.22 -1.38 1.84
C TYR A 53 5.11 -0.78 0.99
N ILE A 54 3.87 -1.11 1.31
CA ILE A 54 2.69 -0.53 0.65
C ILE A 54 2.41 0.81 1.32
N LYS A 55 2.38 1.85 0.51
CA LYS A 55 2.15 3.23 0.94
C LYS A 55 1.09 3.90 0.08
N ASP A 56 0.40 4.89 0.66
CA ASP A 56 -0.59 5.70 -0.06
C ASP A 56 -1.65 4.86 -0.80
N PHE A 57 -2.16 3.84 -0.12
CA PHE A 57 -3.25 3.02 -0.64
C PHE A 57 -4.57 3.74 -0.38
N ALA A 58 -5.18 4.25 -1.43
CA ALA A 58 -6.39 5.05 -1.31
C ALA A 58 -7.38 4.79 -2.44
N VAL A 59 -8.66 4.80 -2.10
CA VAL A 59 -9.78 4.79 -3.05
C VAL A 59 -10.69 5.96 -2.70
N LEU A 60 -11.12 6.71 -3.72
CA LEU A 60 -12.02 7.84 -3.50
C LEU A 60 -13.31 7.39 -2.80
N PRO A 61 -13.86 8.18 -1.85
CA PRO A 61 -15.01 7.78 -1.05
C PRO A 61 -16.21 7.29 -1.86
N GLY A 62 -16.54 7.93 -2.98
CA GLY A 62 -17.65 7.51 -3.84
C GLY A 62 -17.42 6.22 -4.62
N HIS A 63 -16.23 5.67 -4.58
CA HIS A 63 -15.81 4.47 -5.33
C HIS A 63 -15.40 3.31 -4.42
N GLN A 64 -15.50 3.48 -3.10
CA GLN A 64 -15.24 2.43 -2.14
C GLN A 64 -16.35 1.36 -2.16
N GLY A 65 -16.00 0.14 -1.78
CA GLY A 65 -16.94 -0.99 -1.77
C GLY A 65 -17.27 -1.59 -3.14
N LYS A 66 -16.56 -1.18 -4.20
CA LYS A 66 -16.78 -1.65 -5.59
C LYS A 66 -15.64 -2.51 -6.15
N GLY A 67 -14.73 -2.98 -5.30
CA GLY A 67 -13.61 -3.83 -5.70
C GLY A 67 -12.40 -3.10 -6.25
N VAL A 68 -12.35 -1.78 -6.22
CA VAL A 68 -11.20 -1.00 -6.70
C VAL A 68 -9.94 -1.28 -5.87
N GLY A 69 -10.07 -1.30 -4.56
CA GLY A 69 -8.95 -1.61 -3.66
C GLY A 69 -8.41 -3.02 -3.86
N GLN A 70 -9.30 -3.99 -4.03
CA GLN A 70 -8.92 -5.37 -4.33
C GLN A 70 -8.14 -5.47 -5.63
N MET A 71 -8.60 -4.82 -6.67
CA MET A 71 -7.94 -4.79 -7.97
C MET A 71 -6.53 -4.19 -7.86
N LEU A 72 -6.38 -3.06 -7.18
CA LEU A 72 -5.09 -2.42 -6.97
C LEU A 72 -4.12 -3.32 -6.20
N LEU A 73 -4.58 -3.97 -5.15
CA LEU A 73 -3.76 -4.87 -4.36
C LEU A 73 -3.33 -6.10 -5.16
N MET A 74 -4.22 -6.65 -5.96
CA MET A 74 -3.91 -7.79 -6.85
C MET A 74 -2.87 -7.41 -7.91
N GLU A 75 -2.99 -6.24 -8.52
CA GLU A 75 -2.01 -5.75 -9.49
C GLU A 75 -0.62 -5.57 -8.86
N LEU A 76 -0.57 -5.03 -7.67
CA LEU A 76 0.68 -4.87 -6.92
C LEU A 76 1.32 -6.23 -6.60
N GLN A 77 0.54 -7.18 -6.13
CA GLN A 77 1.01 -8.53 -5.83
C GLN A 77 1.49 -9.24 -7.10
N GLN A 78 0.76 -9.09 -8.19
CA GLN A 78 1.14 -9.63 -9.49
C GLN A 78 2.46 -9.04 -10.00
N TYR A 79 2.63 -7.73 -9.84
CA TYR A 79 3.90 -7.05 -10.17
C TYR A 79 5.08 -7.69 -9.43
N LEU A 80 4.95 -7.94 -8.14
CA LEU A 80 6.01 -8.57 -7.34
C LEU A 80 6.31 -10.00 -7.82
N LEU A 81 5.27 -10.76 -8.19
CA LEU A 81 5.44 -12.12 -8.71
C LEU A 81 6.16 -12.12 -10.06
N GLU A 82 5.88 -11.18 -10.93
CA GLU A 82 6.44 -11.11 -12.28
C GLU A 82 7.87 -10.54 -12.32
N HIS A 83 8.16 -9.57 -11.44
CA HIS A 83 9.42 -8.82 -11.50
C HIS A 83 10.49 -9.30 -10.54
N LYS A 84 10.19 -10.30 -9.72
CA LYS A 84 11.16 -10.89 -8.78
C LYS A 84 11.35 -12.37 -9.09
N PRO A 85 12.59 -12.87 -9.04
CA PRO A 85 12.83 -14.30 -9.16
C PRO A 85 11.99 -15.10 -8.16
N ALA A 86 11.50 -16.26 -8.57
CA ALA A 86 10.60 -17.08 -7.76
C ALA A 86 11.23 -17.58 -6.46
N ASP A 87 12.55 -17.73 -6.44
CA ASP A 87 13.31 -18.20 -5.28
C ASP A 87 13.66 -17.07 -4.29
N TRP A 88 13.33 -15.80 -4.63
CA TRP A 88 13.58 -14.71 -3.70
C TRP A 88 12.46 -14.60 -2.67
N ALA A 89 12.82 -14.66 -1.40
CA ALA A 89 11.92 -14.36 -0.31
C ALA A 89 11.85 -12.84 -0.15
N VAL A 90 10.66 -12.27 -0.31
CA VAL A 90 10.44 -10.85 -0.13
C VAL A 90 9.49 -10.59 1.02
N SER A 91 9.76 -9.53 1.78
CA SER A 91 8.86 -9.03 2.81
C SER A 91 7.98 -7.95 2.22
N LEU A 92 6.67 -8.09 2.37
CA LEU A 92 5.70 -7.06 1.98
C LEU A 92 4.95 -6.62 3.23
N GLU A 93 5.07 -5.36 3.58
CA GLU A 93 4.54 -4.82 4.83
C GLU A 93 3.71 -3.57 4.55
N LEU A 94 2.81 -3.27 5.48
CA LEU A 94 2.03 -2.02 5.47
C LEU A 94 1.58 -1.68 6.89
N ILE A 95 1.20 -0.43 7.08
CA ILE A 95 0.49 0.02 8.29
C ILE A 95 -0.95 0.29 7.88
N SER A 96 -1.89 -0.36 8.56
CA SER A 96 -3.32 -0.25 8.26
C SER A 96 -4.06 0.57 9.32
N THR A 97 -5.10 1.26 8.88
CA THR A 97 -6.13 1.72 9.82
C THR A 97 -6.91 0.52 10.38
N LYS A 98 -7.56 0.70 11.51
CA LYS A 98 -8.39 -0.37 12.11
C LYS A 98 -9.49 -0.86 11.18
N GLU A 99 -10.09 0.05 10.44
CA GLU A 99 -11.19 -0.24 9.52
C GLU A 99 -10.76 -1.10 8.33
N ALA A 100 -9.51 -0.99 7.91
CA ALA A 100 -8.98 -1.70 6.75
C ALA A 100 -8.35 -3.05 7.06
N VAL A 101 -8.14 -3.40 8.32
CA VAL A 101 -7.44 -4.64 8.73
C VAL A 101 -8.08 -5.88 8.12
N GLU A 102 -9.41 -6.00 8.19
CA GLU A 102 -10.10 -7.17 7.65
C GLU A 102 -9.95 -7.30 6.13
N PHE A 103 -9.92 -6.17 5.42
CA PHE A 103 -9.64 -6.16 3.99
C PHE A 103 -8.28 -6.79 3.69
N TYR A 104 -7.23 -6.38 4.40
CA TYR A 104 -5.90 -6.93 4.19
C TYR A 104 -5.79 -8.40 4.59
N LYS A 105 -6.43 -8.80 5.69
CA LYS A 105 -6.46 -10.21 6.11
C LYS A 105 -7.07 -11.11 5.06
N LYS A 106 -8.14 -10.67 4.38
CA LYS A 106 -8.76 -11.41 3.28
C LYS A 106 -7.80 -11.63 2.11
N HIS A 107 -6.80 -10.78 1.96
CA HIS A 107 -5.80 -10.87 0.90
C HIS A 107 -4.47 -11.49 1.36
N GLY A 108 -4.47 -12.22 2.46
CA GLY A 108 -3.34 -13.00 2.93
C GLY A 108 -2.36 -12.27 3.82
N PHE A 109 -2.68 -11.06 4.26
CA PHE A 109 -1.86 -10.34 5.24
C PHE A 109 -2.15 -10.85 6.65
N GLU A 110 -1.09 -10.95 7.44
CA GLU A 110 -1.18 -11.31 8.85
C GLU A 110 -0.86 -10.10 9.70
N GLU A 111 -1.64 -9.92 10.74
CA GLU A 111 -1.38 -8.89 11.74
C GLU A 111 -0.12 -9.25 12.53
N ARG A 112 0.79 -8.28 12.62
CA ARG A 112 2.02 -8.45 13.36
C ARG A 112 1.92 -7.72 14.68
N PRO A 113 1.88 -8.43 15.82
CA PRO A 113 1.94 -7.76 17.11
C PRO A 113 3.29 -7.05 17.22
N CYS A 114 3.22 -5.75 17.45
CA CYS A 114 4.42 -4.93 17.63
C CYS A 114 4.52 -4.56 19.10
N GLU A 115 5.55 -5.02 19.78
CA GLU A 115 5.83 -4.63 21.17
C GLU A 115 6.19 -3.14 21.28
N TRP A 116 6.30 -2.45 20.14
CA TRP A 116 6.67 -1.04 20.04
C TRP A 116 5.47 -0.11 19.75
N ASP A 117 4.26 -0.53 20.07
CA ASP A 117 3.02 0.22 19.83
C ASP A 117 2.98 1.62 20.47
N VAL A 118 3.97 1.96 21.28
CA VAL A 118 4.05 3.26 21.95
C VAL A 118 4.37 4.40 20.99
N ALA A 119 4.94 4.09 19.83
CA ALA A 119 5.37 5.08 18.84
C ALA A 119 4.41 5.25 17.67
N GLN A 120 3.42 4.39 17.54
CA GLN A 120 2.41 4.46 16.49
C GLN A 120 1.12 5.00 17.08
N GLY A 121 0.65 6.10 16.56
CA GLY A 121 -0.59 6.72 17.03
C GLY A 121 -1.74 5.71 17.14
N PRO A 122 -2.73 5.99 17.98
CA PRO A 122 -3.82 5.04 18.21
C PRO A 122 -4.56 4.74 16.91
N GLY A 123 -4.60 3.47 16.53
CA GLY A 123 -5.37 2.99 15.40
C GLY A 123 -4.59 2.40 14.23
N ASN A 124 -3.28 2.43 14.25
CA ASN A 124 -2.47 1.83 13.18
C ASN A 124 -1.91 0.48 13.62
N LEU A 125 -2.10 -0.52 12.76
CA LEU A 125 -1.62 -1.88 12.97
C LEU A 125 -0.63 -2.26 11.87
N GLY A 126 0.51 -2.85 12.24
CA GLY A 126 1.45 -3.42 11.29
C GLY A 126 0.90 -4.70 10.67
N LEU A 127 0.91 -4.79 9.35
CA LEU A 127 0.48 -5.98 8.63
C LEU A 127 1.61 -6.49 7.74
N ARG A 128 1.74 -7.80 7.71
CA ARG A 128 2.69 -8.51 6.86
C ARG A 128 1.95 -9.25 5.77
N GLY A 129 2.43 -9.10 4.55
CA GLY A 129 1.88 -9.79 3.40
C GLY A 129 2.14 -11.30 3.42
N PRO A 130 1.46 -12.03 2.54
CA PRO A 130 1.63 -13.46 2.42
C PRO A 130 3.08 -13.81 2.08
N LYS A 131 3.60 -14.84 2.73
CA LYS A 131 4.91 -15.38 2.37
C LYS A 131 4.80 -16.02 0.99
N ARG A 132 5.75 -15.72 0.12
CA ARG A 132 5.91 -16.54 -1.09
C ARG A 132 6.17 -17.98 -0.66
N SER A 133 5.30 -18.88 -1.06
CA SER A 133 5.64 -20.29 -1.01
C SER A 133 6.69 -20.54 -2.09
N VAL A 134 7.86 -20.94 -1.65
CA VAL A 134 8.86 -21.52 -2.55
C VAL A 134 8.41 -22.95 -2.81
N GLU A 135 7.83 -23.17 -3.96
CA GLU A 135 7.65 -24.52 -4.47
C GLU A 135 8.91 -25.00 -5.17
#